data_71f0c62994a0e5e0ee97ce781647bd33
#
_entry.id   71f0c62994a0e5e0ee97ce781647bd33
#
_cell.length_a   1.000
_cell.length_b   1.000
_cell.length_c   1.000
_cell.angle_alpha   90.00
_cell.angle_beta   90.00
_cell.angle_gamma   90.00
#
_symmetry.space_group_name_H-M   'P 1'
#
loop_
_entity.id
_entity.type
_entity.pdbx_description
1 polymer ?
#
loop_
_entity_poly.entity_id
_entity_poly.type
_entity_poly.pdbx_seq_one_letter_code
_entity_poly.pdbx_strand_id
1 'polypeptide(L)'
;VRDNQESTLNLPRNYGVDDFPVVIQSRAFDSNNQFVVNTADDHTMLINGTIDPILKVPAQIIRLRVLNGSTNRVYNIGFQGNHQFYQIASDGGLLDSPVALTRLMLAPGERAELLVNLSGLKDQNLDMFSFGSELPNGIYGAAVPGVMGMGSIDGYSANILNGKNFKLIRLSVADQTAQAVTTIPSKLVLIQKPDPNKSSGTRIITLSTSGMGMGNLSGPFLINGQTFSMDRINFSAKLGATEIWQISNHTAIAHPFHIHGLQFFITDIGDIER
;
A
#
# COMPACT_ATOMS: atom_id res chain seq x y z
N VAL A 1 -5.65 11.44 -8.30
CA VAL A 1 -5.98 11.99 -9.63
C VAL A 1 -7.49 12.03 -9.77
N ARG A 2 -8.03 13.13 -10.23
CA ARG A 2 -9.46 13.30 -10.53
C ARG A 2 -9.60 13.46 -12.04
N ASP A 3 -10.57 12.79 -12.62
CA ASP A 3 -10.91 12.87 -14.03
C ASP A 3 -12.41 13.16 -14.22
N ASN A 4 -12.84 13.24 -15.48
CA ASN A 4 -14.22 13.54 -15.80
C ASN A 4 -15.18 12.38 -15.41
N GLN A 5 -14.71 11.13 -15.35
CA GLN A 5 -15.52 9.99 -14.94
C GLN A 5 -15.75 10.04 -13.41
N GLU A 6 -14.70 10.28 -12.64
CA GLU A 6 -14.81 10.41 -11.18
C GLU A 6 -15.78 11.51 -10.76
N SER A 7 -15.83 12.62 -11.52
CA SER A 7 -16.72 13.74 -11.22
C SER A 7 -18.21 13.41 -11.30
N THR A 8 -18.58 12.37 -12.03
CA THR A 8 -19.98 11.90 -12.18
C THR A 8 -20.44 11.00 -11.04
N LEU A 9 -19.51 10.49 -10.24
CA LEU A 9 -19.80 9.57 -9.14
C LEU A 9 -20.18 10.35 -7.87
N ASN A 10 -21.12 9.81 -7.10
CA ASN A 10 -21.45 10.35 -5.78
C ASN A 10 -20.43 9.88 -4.73
N LEU A 11 -19.26 10.51 -4.72
CA LEU A 11 -18.16 10.23 -3.80
C LEU A 11 -17.85 11.45 -2.93
N PRO A 12 -17.37 11.26 -1.69
CA PRO A 12 -16.77 12.34 -0.91
C PRO A 12 -15.66 13.02 -1.69
N ARG A 13 -15.67 14.37 -1.77
CA ARG A 13 -14.73 15.12 -2.61
C ARG A 13 -14.34 16.48 -2.05
N ASN A 14 -14.90 16.86 -0.91
CA ASN A 14 -14.59 18.13 -0.27
C ASN A 14 -13.32 17.97 0.57
N TYR A 15 -12.20 18.42 0.01
CA TYR A 15 -10.88 18.29 0.63
C TYR A 15 -10.85 18.91 2.04
N GLY A 16 -10.39 18.15 3.02
CA GLY A 16 -10.34 18.56 4.41
C GLY A 16 -11.69 18.52 5.15
N VAL A 17 -12.78 18.11 4.48
CA VAL A 17 -14.12 17.98 5.06
C VAL A 17 -14.57 16.53 5.06
N ASP A 18 -14.56 15.86 3.93
CA ASP A 18 -14.95 14.47 3.75
C ASP A 18 -13.98 13.67 2.85
N ASP A 19 -12.93 14.32 2.32
CA ASP A 19 -11.88 13.76 1.48
C ASP A 19 -10.51 14.17 2.05
N PHE A 20 -9.76 13.20 2.61
CA PHE A 20 -8.55 13.45 3.38
C PHE A 20 -7.36 12.68 2.83
N PRO A 21 -6.19 13.34 2.61
CA PRO A 21 -4.95 12.64 2.37
C PRO A 21 -4.41 12.03 3.66
N VAL A 22 -3.84 10.82 3.56
CA VAL A 22 -3.23 10.09 4.67
C VAL A 22 -1.90 9.52 4.20
N VAL A 23 -0.81 10.24 4.45
CA VAL A 23 0.55 9.79 4.16
C VAL A 23 1.10 9.11 5.40
N ILE A 24 1.31 7.81 5.34
CA ILE A 24 1.83 6.98 6.44
C ILE A 24 3.34 6.85 6.28
N GLN A 25 4.10 7.17 7.32
CA GLN A 25 5.55 7.05 7.31
C GLN A 25 6.05 6.50 8.64
N SER A 26 7.02 5.59 8.58
CA SER A 26 7.87 5.25 9.72
C SER A 26 9.23 5.91 9.55
N ARG A 27 9.77 6.47 10.61
CA ARG A 27 11.04 7.19 10.62
C ARG A 27 11.82 6.90 11.89
N ALA A 28 13.13 7.06 11.83
CA ALA A 28 13.99 7.21 12.98
C ALA A 28 14.53 8.65 13.04
N PHE A 29 14.78 9.12 14.24
CA PHE A 29 15.37 10.43 14.50
C PHE A 29 16.64 10.27 15.33
N ASP A 30 17.66 11.05 15.00
CA ASP A 30 18.88 11.15 15.81
C ASP A 30 18.69 12.09 17.02
N SER A 31 19.74 12.26 17.83
CA SER A 31 19.73 13.14 19.00
C SER A 31 19.52 14.63 18.67
N ASN A 32 19.66 15.02 17.42
CA ASN A 32 19.43 16.38 16.92
C ASN A 32 18.06 16.52 16.23
N ASN A 33 17.17 15.51 16.35
CA ASN A 33 15.87 15.42 15.70
C ASN A 33 15.95 15.45 14.17
N GLN A 34 17.06 14.95 13.58
CA GLN A 34 17.19 14.78 12.14
C GLN A 34 16.79 13.35 11.74
N PHE A 35 16.28 13.19 10.52
CA PHE A 35 15.95 11.87 10.00
C PHE A 35 17.20 11.01 9.84
N VAL A 36 17.15 9.81 10.43
CA VAL A 36 18.13 8.77 10.15
C VAL A 36 17.65 7.99 8.92
N VAL A 37 18.49 7.96 7.90
CA VAL A 37 18.22 7.22 6.66
C VAL A 37 18.86 5.83 6.69
N ASN A 38 18.32 4.90 5.90
CA ASN A 38 18.84 3.53 5.76
C ASN A 38 18.96 2.75 7.08
N THR A 39 17.97 2.89 7.95
CA THR A 39 17.91 2.15 9.21
C THR A 39 16.67 1.26 9.27
N ALA A 40 16.78 0.12 9.94
CA ALA A 40 15.65 -0.72 10.31
C ALA A 40 15.02 -0.32 11.66
N ASP A 41 15.56 0.70 12.33
CA ASP A 41 15.04 1.25 13.57
C ASP A 41 14.04 2.40 13.32
N ASP A 42 13.21 2.25 12.33
CA ASP A 42 12.19 3.21 11.91
C ASP A 42 10.91 3.11 12.78
N HIS A 43 11.04 3.32 14.09
CA HIS A 43 9.97 3.06 15.06
C HIS A 43 9.04 4.26 15.36
N THR A 44 9.32 5.44 14.82
CA THR A 44 8.45 6.62 14.99
C THR A 44 7.45 6.71 13.84
N MET A 45 6.16 6.58 14.17
CA MET A 45 5.08 6.68 13.19
C MET A 45 4.67 8.12 12.97
N LEU A 46 4.59 8.52 11.70
CA LEU A 46 4.10 9.83 11.28
C LEU A 46 2.93 9.65 10.30
N ILE A 47 1.86 10.40 10.53
CA ILE A 47 0.79 10.57 9.56
C ILE A 47 0.73 12.04 9.15
N ASN A 48 0.94 12.32 7.87
CA ASN A 48 1.06 13.70 7.37
C ASN A 48 2.09 14.53 8.15
N GLY A 49 3.19 13.89 8.60
CA GLY A 49 4.24 14.53 9.39
C GLY A 49 3.94 14.68 10.88
N THR A 50 2.82 14.18 11.39
CA THR A 50 2.39 14.32 12.79
C THR A 50 2.49 12.98 13.52
N ILE A 51 3.02 13.00 14.75
CA ILE A 51 3.05 11.85 15.66
C ILE A 51 1.71 11.77 16.39
N ASP A 52 1.13 10.55 16.45
CA ASP A 52 -0.14 10.23 17.13
C ASP A 52 -1.30 11.21 16.78
N PRO A 53 -1.62 11.41 15.49
CA PRO A 53 -2.59 12.40 15.06
C PRO A 53 -4.03 12.01 15.38
N ILE A 54 -4.85 13.04 15.61
CA ILE A 54 -6.31 12.93 15.67
C ILE A 54 -6.89 13.74 14.51
N LEU A 55 -7.69 13.07 13.66
CA LEU A 55 -8.41 13.71 12.56
C LEU A 55 -9.88 13.84 12.92
N LYS A 56 -10.40 15.06 12.95
CA LYS A 56 -11.84 15.30 13.10
C LYS A 56 -12.54 15.05 11.78
N VAL A 57 -13.55 14.18 11.76
CA VAL A 57 -14.27 13.75 10.57
C VAL A 57 -15.78 13.77 10.81
N PRO A 58 -16.60 13.98 9.77
CA PRO A 58 -18.08 13.98 9.95
C PRO A 58 -18.65 12.55 10.04
N ALA A 59 -19.80 12.40 10.70
CA ALA A 59 -20.55 11.15 10.83
C ALA A 59 -21.27 10.77 9.52
N GLN A 60 -20.49 10.49 8.48
CA GLN A 60 -20.94 10.13 7.13
C GLN A 60 -19.94 9.22 6.45
N ILE A 61 -20.14 8.89 5.17
CA ILE A 61 -19.08 8.26 4.38
C ILE A 61 -18.01 9.30 4.10
N ILE A 62 -16.77 8.97 4.44
CA ILE A 62 -15.58 9.78 4.14
C ILE A 62 -14.66 9.04 3.17
N ARG A 63 -13.80 9.78 2.48
CA ARG A 63 -12.76 9.26 1.59
C ARG A 63 -11.39 9.50 2.20
N LEU A 64 -10.62 8.43 2.35
CA LEU A 64 -9.21 8.51 2.75
C LEU A 64 -8.35 8.16 1.54
N ARG A 65 -7.41 9.06 1.20
CA ARG A 65 -6.41 8.85 0.15
C ARG A 65 -5.10 8.45 0.80
N VAL A 66 -4.88 7.16 0.89
CA VAL A 66 -3.77 6.59 1.64
C VAL A 66 -2.56 6.41 0.73
N LEU A 67 -1.39 6.83 1.23
CA LEU A 67 -0.08 6.58 0.65
C LEU A 67 0.82 5.95 1.72
N ASN A 68 1.43 4.83 1.41
CA ASN A 68 2.57 4.35 2.18
C ASN A 68 3.83 5.11 1.73
N GLY A 69 4.23 6.10 2.50
CA GLY A 69 5.42 6.94 2.26
C GLY A 69 6.67 6.48 3.04
N SER A 70 6.69 5.25 3.56
CA SER A 70 7.86 4.66 4.19
C SER A 70 8.84 4.13 3.17
N THR A 71 10.10 3.96 3.57
CA THR A 71 11.15 3.43 2.69
C THR A 71 11.05 1.91 2.50
N ASN A 72 10.74 1.17 3.58
CA ASN A 72 10.79 -0.29 3.57
C ASN A 72 9.53 -0.95 4.15
N ARG A 73 8.86 -0.28 5.12
CA ARG A 73 7.79 -0.89 5.91
C ARG A 73 6.51 -1.08 5.11
N VAL A 74 6.00 -2.30 5.13
CA VAL A 74 4.67 -2.66 4.65
C VAL A 74 3.67 -2.47 5.79
N TYR A 75 2.53 -1.88 5.52
CA TYR A 75 1.42 -1.75 6.47
C TYR A 75 0.28 -2.67 6.09
N ASN A 76 -0.30 -3.37 7.06
CA ASN A 76 -1.56 -4.09 6.92
C ASN A 76 -2.64 -3.25 7.60
N ILE A 77 -3.19 -2.28 6.87
CA ILE A 77 -4.12 -1.30 7.44
C ILE A 77 -5.51 -1.88 7.66
N GLY A 78 -6.14 -1.43 8.72
CA GLY A 78 -7.52 -1.76 9.06
C GLY A 78 -8.01 -0.89 10.21
N PHE A 79 -9.24 -1.07 10.62
CA PHE A 79 -9.84 -0.30 11.71
C PHE A 79 -10.11 -1.17 12.92
N GLN A 80 -10.15 -0.53 14.09
CA GLN A 80 -10.53 -1.15 15.34
C GLN A 80 -11.87 -1.89 15.21
N GLY A 81 -11.99 -3.05 15.87
CA GLY A 81 -13.22 -3.86 15.82
C GLY A 81 -13.52 -4.47 14.45
N ASN A 82 -12.55 -4.54 13.54
CA ASN A 82 -12.74 -4.99 12.15
C ASN A 82 -13.81 -4.16 11.41
N HIS A 83 -13.93 -2.87 11.73
CA HIS A 83 -14.83 -1.98 11.02
C HIS A 83 -14.53 -2.03 9.52
N GLN A 84 -15.55 -2.38 8.72
CA GLN A 84 -15.44 -2.55 7.29
C GLN A 84 -15.23 -1.22 6.58
N PHE A 85 -14.39 -1.24 5.56
CA PHE A 85 -14.18 -0.14 4.63
C PHE A 85 -14.19 -0.65 3.20
N TYR A 86 -14.19 0.25 2.23
CA TYR A 86 -14.25 -0.12 0.82
C TYR A 86 -13.08 0.51 0.08
N GLN A 87 -12.25 -0.32 -0.55
CA GLN A 87 -11.26 0.18 -1.50
C GLN A 87 -11.97 0.56 -2.80
N ILE A 88 -11.75 1.79 -3.26
CA ILE A 88 -12.34 2.31 -4.50
C ILE A 88 -11.29 2.64 -5.56
N ALA A 89 -10.03 2.76 -5.17
CA ALA A 89 -8.93 3.01 -6.10
C ALA A 89 -7.63 2.36 -5.63
N SER A 90 -6.76 2.10 -6.57
CA SER A 90 -5.36 1.71 -6.38
C SER A 90 -4.43 2.72 -7.08
N ASP A 91 -3.16 2.37 -7.27
CA ASP A 91 -2.18 3.19 -8.02
C ASP A 91 -2.66 3.55 -9.43
N GLY A 92 -3.41 2.66 -10.06
CA GLY A 92 -3.94 2.83 -11.40
C GLY A 92 -5.16 3.73 -11.53
N GLY A 93 -5.72 4.18 -10.42
CA GLY A 93 -6.97 4.95 -10.39
C GLY A 93 -8.15 4.16 -9.83
N LEU A 94 -9.36 4.57 -10.16
CA LEU A 94 -10.58 3.92 -9.67
C LEU A 94 -10.69 2.46 -10.13
N LEU A 95 -11.20 1.62 -9.25
CA LEU A 95 -11.61 0.25 -9.55
C LEU A 95 -12.92 0.24 -10.35
N ASP A 96 -13.33 -0.90 -10.86
CA ASP A 96 -14.64 -1.06 -11.51
C ASP A 96 -15.81 -1.03 -10.52
N SER A 97 -15.57 -1.50 -9.30
CA SER A 97 -16.52 -1.52 -8.20
C SER A 97 -15.79 -1.40 -6.85
N PRO A 98 -16.47 -0.91 -5.78
CA PRO A 98 -15.90 -0.91 -4.45
C PRO A 98 -15.66 -2.34 -3.93
N VAL A 99 -14.49 -2.57 -3.36
CA VAL A 99 -14.10 -3.84 -2.74
C VAL A 99 -14.21 -3.72 -1.23
N ALA A 100 -15.10 -4.49 -0.61
CA ALA A 100 -15.30 -4.50 0.83
C ALA A 100 -14.15 -5.24 1.53
N LEU A 101 -13.49 -4.58 2.49
CA LEU A 101 -12.31 -5.07 3.17
C LEU A 101 -12.39 -4.79 4.68
N THR A 102 -11.64 -5.56 5.47
CA THR A 102 -11.29 -5.24 6.86
C THR A 102 -9.79 -5.09 7.05
N ARG A 103 -9.00 -5.50 6.06
CA ARG A 103 -7.53 -5.36 5.97
C ARG A 103 -7.13 -4.99 4.56
N LEU A 104 -6.13 -4.13 4.45
CA LEU A 104 -5.48 -3.82 3.18
C LEU A 104 -3.98 -3.70 3.40
N MET A 105 -3.22 -4.53 2.72
CA MET A 105 -1.76 -4.47 2.73
C MET A 105 -1.29 -3.43 1.71
N LEU A 106 -0.40 -2.53 2.13
CA LEU A 106 0.21 -1.50 1.31
C LEU A 106 1.73 -1.55 1.45
N ALA A 107 2.41 -1.85 0.37
CA ALA A 107 3.85 -1.78 0.27
C ALA A 107 4.34 -0.32 0.07
N PRO A 108 5.63 -0.03 0.29
CA PRO A 108 6.19 1.30 0.07
C PRO A 108 5.88 1.85 -1.34
N GLY A 109 5.40 3.08 -1.39
CA GLY A 109 5.01 3.75 -2.63
C GLY A 109 3.58 3.45 -3.11
N GLU A 110 2.91 2.42 -2.59
CA GLU A 110 1.54 2.09 -2.96
C GLU A 110 0.53 3.10 -2.42
N ARG A 111 -0.48 3.36 -3.21
CA ARG A 111 -1.63 4.24 -2.89
C ARG A 111 -2.92 3.46 -2.98
N ALA A 112 -3.86 3.83 -2.12
CA ALA A 112 -5.24 3.36 -2.18
C ALA A 112 -6.19 4.49 -1.80
N GLU A 113 -7.41 4.44 -2.34
CA GLU A 113 -8.49 5.29 -1.85
C GLU A 113 -9.56 4.43 -1.20
N LEU A 114 -9.95 4.85 -0.01
CA LEU A 114 -10.86 4.10 0.84
C LEU A 114 -12.10 4.91 1.14
N LEU A 115 -13.28 4.29 1.08
CA LEU A 115 -14.49 4.83 1.67
C LEU A 115 -14.71 4.17 3.03
N VAL A 116 -14.88 5.00 4.05
CA VAL A 116 -15.18 4.56 5.43
C VAL A 116 -16.55 5.12 5.82
N ASN A 117 -17.47 4.23 6.16
CA ASN A 117 -18.79 4.65 6.61
C ASN A 117 -18.78 4.89 8.12
N LEU A 118 -18.89 6.15 8.52
CA LEU A 118 -18.92 6.60 9.91
C LEU A 118 -20.33 6.99 10.38
N SER A 119 -21.36 6.75 9.57
CA SER A 119 -22.75 6.98 9.95
C SER A 119 -23.09 6.20 11.23
N GLY A 120 -23.67 6.84 12.21
CA GLY A 120 -23.98 6.23 13.52
C GLY A 120 -22.82 6.23 14.52
N LEU A 121 -21.64 6.75 14.18
CA LEU A 121 -20.49 6.87 15.09
C LEU A 121 -20.28 8.29 15.65
N LYS A 122 -21.27 9.18 15.51
CA LYS A 122 -21.20 10.53 16.07
C LYS A 122 -20.75 10.51 17.54
N ASP A 123 -19.85 11.42 17.91
CA ASP A 123 -19.24 11.57 19.22
C ASP A 123 -18.41 10.35 19.70
N GLN A 124 -18.07 9.44 18.77
CA GLN A 124 -17.20 8.29 19.02
C GLN A 124 -15.85 8.47 18.31
N ASN A 125 -14.90 7.61 18.66
CA ASN A 125 -13.61 7.51 17.99
C ASN A 125 -13.52 6.18 17.26
N LEU A 126 -12.90 6.20 16.07
CA LEU A 126 -12.54 5.02 15.32
C LEU A 126 -11.03 5.08 15.03
N ASP A 127 -10.26 4.16 15.59
CA ASP A 127 -8.82 4.11 15.38
C ASP A 127 -8.47 3.24 14.17
N MET A 128 -7.62 3.78 13.29
CA MET A 128 -6.97 3.02 12.22
C MET A 128 -5.64 2.47 12.71
N PHE A 129 -5.40 1.20 12.45
CA PHE A 129 -4.21 0.46 12.86
C PHE A 129 -3.44 -0.08 11.65
N SER A 130 -2.16 -0.36 11.86
CA SER A 130 -1.46 -1.39 11.12
C SER A 130 -1.46 -2.67 11.93
N PHE A 131 -1.99 -3.74 11.35
CA PHE A 131 -2.06 -5.08 11.94
C PHE A 131 -0.80 -5.88 11.55
N GLY A 132 0.35 -5.42 12.02
CA GLY A 132 1.66 -6.02 11.70
C GLY A 132 1.82 -7.44 12.21
N SER A 133 1.08 -7.84 13.26
CA SER A 133 1.08 -9.23 13.75
C SER A 133 0.43 -10.23 12.78
N GLU A 134 -0.36 -9.75 11.82
CA GLU A 134 -1.01 -10.56 10.80
C GLU A 134 -0.18 -10.67 9.50
N LEU A 135 0.92 -9.92 9.39
CA LEU A 135 1.80 -9.99 8.22
C LEU A 135 2.54 -11.34 8.17
N PRO A 136 2.54 -12.03 7.04
CA PRO A 136 3.32 -13.25 6.88
C PRO A 136 4.82 -12.96 6.92
N ASN A 137 5.60 -13.94 7.35
CA ASN A 137 7.07 -13.87 7.29
C ASN A 137 7.54 -13.58 5.86
N GLY A 138 8.66 -12.87 5.74
CA GLY A 138 9.19 -12.44 4.45
C GLY A 138 8.67 -11.08 3.99
N ILE A 139 7.79 -10.44 4.75
CA ILE A 139 7.33 -9.06 4.50
C ILE A 139 7.98 -8.13 5.53
N TYR A 140 8.57 -7.03 5.07
CA TYR A 140 9.18 -6.04 5.96
C TYR A 140 8.10 -5.38 6.84
N GLY A 141 8.24 -5.53 8.15
CA GLY A 141 7.24 -5.13 9.16
C GLY A 141 6.61 -6.32 9.88
N ALA A 142 6.74 -7.55 9.34
CA ALA A 142 6.36 -8.78 10.03
C ALA A 142 7.27 -9.08 11.23
N ALA A 143 6.92 -10.06 12.05
CA ALA A 143 7.74 -10.50 13.18
C ALA A 143 9.12 -11.02 12.70
N VAL A 144 9.16 -11.66 11.54
CA VAL A 144 10.38 -12.20 10.92
C VAL A 144 10.54 -11.61 9.51
N PRO A 145 11.66 -10.91 9.22
CA PRO A 145 11.83 -10.22 7.95
C PRO A 145 12.01 -11.14 6.75
N GLY A 146 12.57 -12.36 6.96
CA GLY A 146 12.81 -13.33 5.89
C GLY A 146 11.80 -14.49 5.91
N VAL A 147 11.48 -15.03 4.72
CA VAL A 147 10.71 -16.27 4.63
C VAL A 147 11.46 -17.40 5.34
N MET A 148 10.74 -18.36 5.89
CA MET A 148 11.28 -19.52 6.65
C MET A 148 12.16 -19.13 7.87
N GLY A 149 12.13 -17.90 8.34
CA GLY A 149 12.92 -17.43 9.48
C GLY A 149 14.42 -17.28 9.20
N MET A 150 14.83 -17.28 7.93
CA MET A 150 16.23 -17.17 7.53
C MET A 150 16.63 -15.71 7.29
N GLY A 151 17.89 -15.42 7.61
CA GLY A 151 18.46 -14.08 7.45
C GLY A 151 18.09 -13.10 8.57
N SER A 152 18.84 -12.02 8.65
CA SER A 152 18.60 -10.92 9.60
C SER A 152 18.85 -9.59 8.91
N ILE A 153 18.17 -8.56 9.38
CA ILE A 153 18.44 -7.17 9.05
C ILE A 153 18.90 -6.50 10.33
N ASP A 154 20.01 -5.78 10.28
CA ASP A 154 20.56 -5.12 11.46
C ASP A 154 19.56 -4.12 12.05
N GLY A 155 19.36 -4.18 13.37
CA GLY A 155 18.37 -3.37 14.08
C GLY A 155 16.91 -3.84 13.96
N TYR A 156 16.59 -4.79 13.07
CA TYR A 156 15.19 -5.18 12.81
C TYR A 156 14.49 -5.77 14.02
N SER A 157 15.14 -6.67 14.74
CA SER A 157 14.55 -7.36 15.90
C SER A 157 14.34 -6.44 17.10
N ALA A 158 15.07 -5.33 17.19
CA ALA A 158 14.92 -4.32 18.23
C ALA A 158 13.76 -3.36 17.97
N ASN A 159 13.27 -3.28 16.72
CA ASN A 159 12.20 -2.36 16.35
C ASN A 159 10.86 -2.81 16.92
N ILE A 160 10.28 -1.99 17.78
CA ILE A 160 9.05 -2.28 18.53
C ILE A 160 7.80 -2.40 17.67
N LEU A 161 7.83 -1.97 16.41
CA LEU A 161 6.71 -2.04 15.47
C LEU A 161 6.65 -3.37 14.71
N ASN A 162 7.78 -4.09 14.62
CA ASN A 162 7.85 -5.31 13.82
C ASN A 162 7.03 -6.45 14.44
N GLY A 163 6.12 -7.03 13.66
CA GLY A 163 5.21 -8.08 14.09
C GLY A 163 4.18 -7.64 15.14
N LYS A 164 3.95 -6.34 15.31
CA LYS A 164 3.01 -5.78 16.28
C LYS A 164 1.89 -5.00 15.60
N ASN A 165 0.75 -4.92 16.30
CA ASN A 165 -0.33 -4.02 15.93
C ASN A 165 -0.10 -2.68 16.61
N PHE A 166 -0.19 -1.60 15.83
CA PHE A 166 -0.02 -0.25 16.35
C PHE A 166 -0.98 0.73 15.66
N LYS A 167 -1.39 1.73 16.42
CA LYS A 167 -2.30 2.78 15.93
C LYS A 167 -1.57 3.68 14.94
N LEU A 168 -2.25 4.02 13.85
CA LEU A 168 -1.82 4.98 12.83
C LEU A 168 -2.44 6.36 13.08
N ILE A 169 -3.77 6.43 13.13
CA ILE A 169 -4.51 7.67 13.29
C ILE A 169 -5.83 7.41 14.02
N ARG A 170 -6.27 8.38 14.82
CA ARG A 170 -7.60 8.40 15.42
C ARG A 170 -8.54 9.26 14.59
N LEU A 171 -9.67 8.71 14.18
CA LEU A 171 -10.79 9.45 13.62
C LEU A 171 -11.73 9.85 14.75
N SER A 172 -11.85 11.15 15.04
CA SER A 172 -12.83 11.69 16.00
C SER A 172 -14.07 12.12 15.24
N VAL A 173 -15.17 11.41 15.42
CA VAL A 173 -16.37 11.56 14.59
C VAL A 173 -17.27 12.66 15.15
N ALA A 174 -17.46 13.71 14.37
CA ALA A 174 -18.30 14.87 14.69
C ALA A 174 -19.64 14.83 13.95
N ASP A 175 -20.38 15.94 13.99
CA ASP A 175 -21.66 16.06 13.28
C ASP A 175 -21.50 15.83 11.78
N GLN A 176 -22.56 15.27 11.18
CA GLN A 176 -22.69 15.12 9.74
C GLN A 176 -22.77 16.48 9.05
N THR A 177 -22.23 16.57 7.84
CA THR A 177 -22.37 17.79 7.02
C THR A 177 -23.73 17.88 6.33
N ALA A 178 -24.10 19.08 5.88
CA ALA A 178 -25.39 19.28 5.18
C ALA A 178 -25.44 18.56 3.81
N GLN A 179 -24.30 18.28 3.19
CA GLN A 179 -24.20 17.60 1.89
C GLN A 179 -23.52 16.24 2.00
N ALA A 180 -23.90 15.47 2.99
CA ALA A 180 -23.28 14.19 3.29
C ALA A 180 -23.51 13.15 2.18
N VAL A 181 -22.45 12.46 1.81
CA VAL A 181 -22.54 11.21 1.05
C VAL A 181 -22.94 10.10 2.02
N THR A 182 -24.07 9.44 1.77
CA THR A 182 -24.65 8.42 2.66
C THR A 182 -24.70 7.03 2.02
N THR A 183 -24.39 6.91 0.74
CA THR A 183 -24.43 5.64 0.01
C THR A 183 -23.12 5.38 -0.71
N ILE A 184 -22.67 4.13 -0.66
CA ILE A 184 -21.51 3.66 -1.42
C ILE A 184 -22.01 3.23 -2.79
N PRO A 185 -21.45 3.73 -3.90
CA PRO A 185 -21.86 3.33 -5.23
C PRO A 185 -21.58 1.83 -5.46
N SER A 186 -22.44 1.13 -6.16
CA SER A 186 -22.22 -0.28 -6.50
C SER A 186 -21.26 -0.49 -7.66
N LYS A 187 -21.07 0.55 -8.49
CA LYS A 187 -20.11 0.59 -9.63
C LYS A 187 -19.38 1.91 -9.62
N LEU A 188 -18.15 1.89 -10.13
CA LEU A 188 -17.30 3.08 -10.23
C LEU A 188 -17.05 3.43 -11.70
N VAL A 189 -16.11 2.77 -12.34
CA VAL A 189 -15.73 3.04 -13.74
C VAL A 189 -15.70 1.75 -14.55
N LEU A 190 -15.91 1.86 -15.85
CA LEU A 190 -15.70 0.71 -16.73
C LEU A 190 -14.21 0.56 -17.03
N ILE A 191 -13.62 -0.53 -16.57
CA ILE A 191 -12.23 -0.88 -16.86
C ILE A 191 -12.20 -1.90 -17.99
N GLN A 192 -11.52 -1.54 -19.09
CA GLN A 192 -11.25 -2.47 -20.18
C GLN A 192 -9.94 -3.19 -19.91
N LYS A 193 -10.02 -4.45 -19.48
CA LYS A 193 -8.83 -5.29 -19.29
C LYS A 193 -8.32 -5.76 -20.66
N PRO A 194 -6.99 -5.72 -20.90
CA PRO A 194 -6.41 -6.35 -22.08
C PRO A 194 -6.73 -7.85 -22.11
N ASP A 195 -6.96 -8.39 -23.29
CA ASP A 195 -7.14 -9.84 -23.47
C ASP A 195 -5.77 -10.54 -23.45
N PRO A 196 -5.49 -11.43 -22.46
CA PRO A 196 -4.21 -12.11 -22.35
C PRO A 196 -3.87 -12.95 -23.59
N ASN A 197 -4.89 -13.48 -24.29
CA ASN A 197 -4.71 -14.29 -25.50
C ASN A 197 -4.21 -13.48 -26.70
N LYS A 198 -4.28 -12.14 -26.62
CA LYS A 198 -3.76 -11.21 -27.62
C LYS A 198 -2.39 -10.65 -27.26
N SER A 199 -1.75 -11.22 -26.26
CA SER A 199 -0.39 -10.86 -25.87
C SER A 199 0.59 -11.08 -27.02
N SER A 200 1.51 -10.13 -27.21
CA SER A 200 2.59 -10.23 -28.19
C SER A 200 3.73 -11.16 -27.73
N GLY A 201 3.71 -11.58 -26.47
CA GLY A 201 4.70 -12.47 -25.87
C GLY A 201 4.72 -12.42 -24.36
N THR A 202 5.46 -13.34 -23.76
CA THR A 202 5.70 -13.42 -22.31
C THR A 202 7.12 -12.99 -21.99
N ARG A 203 7.28 -12.12 -21.01
CA ARG A 203 8.56 -11.68 -20.48
C ARG A 203 8.78 -12.29 -19.08
N ILE A 204 9.92 -12.94 -18.89
CA ILE A 204 10.30 -13.52 -17.61
C ILE A 204 11.18 -12.53 -16.84
N ILE A 205 10.78 -12.20 -15.63
CA ILE A 205 11.49 -11.33 -14.69
C ILE A 205 11.83 -12.15 -13.45
N THR A 206 13.09 -12.22 -13.10
CA THR A 206 13.57 -12.90 -11.91
C THR A 206 14.18 -11.90 -10.94
N LEU A 207 13.65 -11.86 -9.73
CA LEU A 207 14.25 -11.12 -8.61
C LEU A 207 15.16 -12.05 -7.83
N SER A 208 16.41 -11.65 -7.60
CA SER A 208 17.42 -12.44 -6.89
C SER A 208 18.36 -11.55 -6.07
N THR A 209 19.23 -12.14 -5.30
CA THR A 209 20.32 -11.43 -4.61
C THR A 209 21.67 -11.79 -5.23
N SER A 210 22.67 -10.92 -5.07
CA SER A 210 24.05 -11.27 -5.37
C SER A 210 24.58 -12.20 -4.28
N GLY A 211 25.14 -13.35 -4.67
CA GLY A 211 25.70 -14.37 -3.78
C GLY A 211 24.74 -15.53 -3.52
N MET A 212 25.30 -16.64 -3.02
CA MET A 212 24.51 -17.83 -2.67
C MET A 212 23.93 -17.70 -1.26
N GLY A 213 22.61 -17.82 -1.15
CA GLY A 213 21.92 -18.03 0.13
C GLY A 213 20.67 -17.16 0.31
N MET A 214 19.59 -17.80 0.77
CA MET A 214 18.34 -17.14 1.15
C MET A 214 18.45 -16.29 2.43
N GLY A 215 19.65 -16.09 2.97
CA GLY A 215 19.87 -15.28 4.17
C GLY A 215 20.18 -13.81 3.90
N ASN A 216 20.38 -13.39 2.64
CA ASN A 216 20.64 -12.00 2.31
C ASN A 216 19.34 -11.21 2.15
N LEU A 217 18.99 -10.44 3.18
CA LEU A 217 17.81 -9.58 3.21
C LEU A 217 18.12 -8.11 2.90
N SER A 218 19.38 -7.76 2.73
CA SER A 218 19.84 -6.36 2.56
C SER A 218 20.34 -6.03 1.15
N GLY A 219 20.33 -7.02 0.25
CA GLY A 219 20.80 -6.83 -1.14
C GLY A 219 22.33 -6.90 -1.31
N PRO A 220 22.88 -6.47 -2.44
CA PRO A 220 22.14 -5.88 -3.56
C PRO A 220 21.15 -6.85 -4.21
N PHE A 221 19.98 -6.32 -4.54
CA PHE A 221 18.95 -7.06 -5.27
C PHE A 221 19.15 -6.91 -6.77
N LEU A 222 18.86 -7.99 -7.50
CA LEU A 222 19.11 -8.09 -8.94
C LEU A 222 17.79 -8.37 -9.66
N ILE A 223 17.63 -7.77 -10.84
CA ILE A 223 16.59 -8.13 -11.81
C ILE A 223 17.29 -8.84 -12.97
N ASN A 224 16.91 -10.09 -13.22
CA ASN A 224 17.54 -10.94 -14.24
C ASN A 224 19.09 -10.97 -14.13
N GLY A 225 19.59 -11.08 -12.89
CA GLY A 225 21.01 -11.15 -12.59
C GLY A 225 21.77 -9.81 -12.70
N GLN A 226 21.07 -8.68 -12.87
CA GLN A 226 21.70 -7.38 -13.05
C GLN A 226 21.24 -6.38 -11.98
N THR A 227 22.19 -5.57 -11.50
CA THR A 227 21.90 -4.40 -10.66
C THR A 227 21.34 -3.27 -11.52
N PHE A 228 20.62 -2.34 -10.88
CA PHE A 228 20.16 -1.11 -11.53
C PHE A 228 21.33 -0.28 -12.06
N SER A 229 21.18 0.28 -13.27
CA SER A 229 22.08 1.28 -13.86
C SER A 229 21.27 2.25 -14.71
N MET A 230 21.50 3.55 -14.53
CA MET A 230 20.84 4.60 -15.33
C MET A 230 21.26 4.55 -16.82
N ASP A 231 22.45 4.03 -17.10
CA ASP A 231 23.03 3.98 -18.45
C ASP A 231 22.63 2.71 -19.23
N ARG A 232 21.74 1.88 -18.66
CA ARG A 232 21.37 0.60 -19.26
C ARG A 232 19.88 0.53 -19.53
N ILE A 233 19.53 0.19 -20.77
CA ILE A 233 18.17 -0.23 -21.14
C ILE A 233 18.11 -1.74 -20.97
N ASN A 234 17.40 -2.21 -19.94
CA ASN A 234 17.27 -3.64 -19.66
C ASN A 234 16.21 -4.31 -20.54
N PHE A 235 15.13 -3.59 -20.86
CA PHE A 235 14.00 -4.09 -21.62
C PHE A 235 13.52 -3.08 -22.65
N SER A 236 13.11 -3.58 -23.80
CA SER A 236 12.43 -2.79 -24.82
C SER A 236 11.07 -3.43 -25.09
N ALA A 237 10.01 -2.63 -25.14
CA ALA A 237 8.68 -3.04 -25.50
C ALA A 237 8.23 -2.29 -26.76
N LYS A 238 7.51 -2.96 -27.65
CA LYS A 238 6.98 -2.33 -28.86
C LYS A 238 5.81 -1.42 -28.48
N LEU A 239 5.78 -0.21 -28.99
CA LEU A 239 4.66 0.72 -28.79
C LEU A 239 3.35 0.09 -29.24
N GLY A 240 2.33 0.13 -28.38
CA GLY A 240 1.00 -0.45 -28.63
C GLY A 240 0.93 -1.97 -28.45
N ALA A 241 2.01 -2.64 -28.06
CA ALA A 241 1.98 -4.06 -27.73
C ALA A 241 1.45 -4.29 -26.31
N THR A 242 0.81 -5.42 -26.10
CA THR A 242 0.46 -5.97 -24.78
C THR A 242 1.37 -7.16 -24.52
N GLU A 243 2.02 -7.21 -23.37
CA GLU A 243 2.88 -8.32 -22.96
C GLU A 243 2.37 -8.92 -21.64
N ILE A 244 2.61 -10.22 -21.44
CA ILE A 244 2.47 -10.87 -20.14
C ILE A 244 3.84 -10.86 -19.47
N TRP A 245 3.91 -10.39 -18.21
CA TRP A 245 5.13 -10.41 -17.43
C TRP A 245 5.00 -11.43 -16.30
N GLN A 246 5.80 -12.47 -16.37
CA GLN A 246 5.90 -13.49 -15.33
C GLN A 246 7.04 -13.10 -14.38
N ILE A 247 6.70 -12.76 -13.14
CA ILE A 247 7.66 -12.27 -12.14
C ILE A 247 7.86 -13.35 -11.08
N SER A 248 9.11 -13.77 -10.91
CA SER A 248 9.51 -14.77 -9.91
C SER A 248 10.43 -14.12 -8.88
N ASN A 249 10.09 -14.22 -7.62
CA ASN A 249 10.93 -13.75 -6.51
C ASN A 249 11.73 -14.91 -5.91
N HIS A 250 13.04 -14.92 -6.12
CA HIS A 250 13.98 -15.89 -5.56
C HIS A 250 14.77 -15.31 -4.38
N THR A 251 14.30 -14.23 -3.78
CA THR A 251 14.86 -13.67 -2.56
C THR A 251 14.07 -14.15 -1.34
N ALA A 252 14.60 -13.95 -0.15
CA ALA A 252 13.92 -14.32 1.09
C ALA A 252 12.99 -13.21 1.64
N ILE A 253 12.83 -12.11 0.92
CA ILE A 253 11.96 -10.99 1.31
C ILE A 253 11.05 -10.59 0.15
N ALA A 254 9.84 -10.14 0.46
CA ALA A 254 8.91 -9.63 -0.55
C ALA A 254 9.39 -8.27 -1.12
N HIS A 255 9.13 -8.07 -2.40
CA HIS A 255 9.43 -6.82 -3.10
C HIS A 255 8.16 -6.26 -3.73
N PRO A 256 7.87 -4.96 -3.58
CA PRO A 256 6.86 -4.30 -4.40
C PRO A 256 7.34 -4.27 -5.85
N PHE A 257 6.41 -4.45 -6.79
CA PHE A 257 6.72 -4.35 -8.21
C PHE A 257 6.01 -3.14 -8.82
N HIS A 258 6.77 -2.29 -9.49
CA HIS A 258 6.27 -1.06 -10.10
C HIS A 258 6.89 -0.85 -11.47
N ILE A 259 6.10 -0.35 -12.43
CA ILE A 259 6.54 0.08 -13.76
C ILE A 259 6.12 1.53 -13.95
N HIS A 260 7.07 2.40 -14.27
CA HIS A 260 6.77 3.79 -14.56
C HIS A 260 6.02 3.97 -15.88
N GLY A 261 5.04 4.88 -15.89
CA GLY A 261 4.38 5.36 -17.09
C GLY A 261 3.26 4.49 -17.63
N LEU A 262 2.95 3.35 -17.00
CA LEU A 262 1.84 2.50 -17.39
C LEU A 262 1.21 1.76 -16.20
N GLN A 263 0.04 1.19 -16.42
CA GLN A 263 -0.67 0.34 -15.48
C GLN A 263 -0.69 -1.09 -15.99
N PHE A 264 -0.84 -2.05 -15.08
CA PHE A 264 -0.95 -3.46 -15.41
C PHE A 264 -2.07 -4.11 -14.59
N PHE A 265 -2.54 -5.25 -15.07
CA PHE A 265 -3.47 -6.10 -14.36
C PHE A 265 -2.74 -7.34 -13.86
N ILE A 266 -3.06 -7.77 -12.65
CA ILE A 266 -2.60 -9.04 -12.11
C ILE A 266 -3.55 -10.11 -12.63
N THR A 267 -3.03 -11.09 -13.38
CA THR A 267 -3.81 -12.23 -13.90
C THR A 267 -3.85 -13.37 -12.90
N ASP A 268 -2.73 -13.60 -12.23
CA ASP A 268 -2.60 -14.67 -11.23
C ASP A 268 -1.49 -14.36 -10.21
N ILE A 269 -1.56 -14.97 -9.04
CA ILE A 269 -0.53 -14.96 -7.99
C ILE A 269 -0.34 -16.38 -7.51
N GLY A 270 0.88 -16.92 -7.67
CA GLY A 270 1.13 -18.34 -7.56
C GLY A 270 0.33 -19.05 -8.65
N ASP A 271 -0.40 -20.07 -8.35
CA ASP A 271 -1.26 -20.78 -9.31
C ASP A 271 -2.75 -20.39 -9.16
N ILE A 272 -3.04 -19.20 -8.61
CA ILE A 272 -4.40 -18.71 -8.36
C ILE A 272 -4.72 -17.58 -9.33
N GLU A 273 -5.67 -17.81 -10.23
CA GLU A 273 -6.24 -16.80 -11.15
C GLU A 273 -6.92 -15.67 -10.38
N ARG A 274 -6.78 -14.40 -10.87
CA ARG A 274 -7.24 -13.19 -10.20
C ARG A 274 -8.19 -12.37 -11.07
#